data_bb76ff07caeef44f78e28663407e0e38
#
_entry.id   bb76ff07caeef44f78e28663407e0e38
#
_cell.length_a   1.000
_cell.length_b   1.000
_cell.length_c   1.000
_cell.angle_alpha   90.00
_cell.angle_beta   90.00
_cell.angle_gamma   90.00
#
_symmetry.space_group_name_H-M   'P 1'
#
loop_
_entity.id
_entity.type
_entity.pdbx_description
1 polymer ?
#
loop_
_entity_poly.entity_id
_entity_poly.type
_entity_poly.pdbx_seq_one_letter_code
_entity_poly.pdbx_strand_id
1 'polypeptide(L)' 'MKEALRARDSVEAGLKTMERQFEEVHKELHYSEINLATEKQMVTKLREELRKAREAAQLFKEAAEAEKQAAYALGV' A
#
# COMPACT_ATOMS: atom_id res chain seq x y z
N MET A 1 1.58 -46.04 -33.78
CA MET A 1 0.35 -45.46 -33.26
C MET A 1 0.38 -45.23 -31.74
N LYS A 2 0.83 -46.17 -30.91
CA LYS A 2 0.90 -46.00 -29.47
C LYS A 2 1.85 -44.86 -29.01
N GLU A 3 2.96 -44.67 -29.71
CA GLU A 3 3.94 -43.61 -29.37
C GLU A 3 3.39 -42.21 -29.68
N ALA A 4 2.68 -42.05 -30.79
CA ALA A 4 2.06 -40.77 -31.14
C ALA A 4 0.96 -40.38 -30.14
N LEU A 5 0.18 -41.33 -29.67
CA LEU A 5 -0.85 -41.10 -28.66
C LEU A 5 -0.25 -40.72 -27.31
N ARG A 6 0.85 -41.35 -26.90
CA ARG A 6 1.57 -41.02 -25.66
C ARG A 6 2.18 -39.61 -25.72
N ALA A 7 2.78 -39.24 -26.85
CA ALA A 7 3.34 -37.91 -27.05
C ALA A 7 2.24 -36.85 -26.99
N ARG A 8 1.08 -37.09 -27.58
CA ARG A 8 -0.07 -36.20 -27.55
C ARG A 8 -0.60 -36.03 -26.11
N ASP A 9 -0.77 -37.14 -25.36
CA ASP A 9 -1.23 -37.13 -23.98
C ASP A 9 -0.25 -36.34 -23.08
N SER A 10 1.06 -36.53 -23.31
CA SER A 10 2.10 -35.81 -22.58
C SER A 10 2.04 -34.29 -22.84
N VAL A 11 1.82 -33.89 -24.09
CA VAL A 11 1.67 -32.48 -24.46
C VAL A 11 0.41 -31.87 -23.85
N GLU A 12 -0.71 -32.59 -23.90
CA GLU A 12 -1.95 -32.15 -23.27
C GLU A 12 -1.82 -31.98 -21.76
N ALA A 13 -1.16 -32.93 -21.08
CA ALA A 13 -0.88 -32.82 -19.65
C ALA A 13 0.01 -31.63 -19.33
N GLY A 14 1.03 -31.36 -20.16
CA GLY A 14 1.90 -30.21 -20.03
C GLY A 14 1.15 -28.89 -20.21
N LEU A 15 0.26 -28.81 -21.19
CA LEU A 15 -0.58 -27.62 -21.43
C LEU A 15 -1.52 -27.34 -20.25
N LYS A 16 -2.16 -28.34 -19.70
CA LYS A 16 -3.02 -28.21 -18.53
C LYS A 16 -2.24 -27.73 -17.31
N THR A 17 -1.03 -28.21 -17.12
CA THR A 17 -0.15 -27.77 -16.04
C THR A 17 0.22 -26.30 -16.22
N MET A 18 0.58 -25.89 -17.43
CA MET A 18 0.88 -24.49 -17.75
C MET A 18 -0.33 -23.58 -17.51
N GLU A 19 -1.51 -23.97 -17.96
CA GLU A 19 -2.74 -23.21 -17.74
C GLU A 19 -3.01 -23.01 -16.25
N ARG A 20 -2.83 -24.04 -15.44
CA ARG A 20 -2.99 -23.97 -13.98
C ARG A 20 -1.98 -23.02 -13.36
N GLN A 21 -0.73 -23.08 -13.80
CA GLN A 21 0.32 -22.16 -13.33
C GLN A 21 0.00 -20.70 -13.71
N PHE A 22 -0.48 -20.47 -14.91
CA PHE A 22 -0.93 -19.15 -15.34
C PHE A 22 -2.06 -18.61 -14.47
N GLU A 23 -3.05 -19.41 -14.17
CA GLU A 23 -4.16 -19.02 -13.30
C GLU A 23 -3.68 -18.66 -11.89
N GLU A 24 -2.75 -19.45 -11.34
CA GLU A 24 -2.17 -19.17 -10.02
C GLU A 24 -1.38 -17.86 -10.02
N VAL A 25 -0.56 -17.62 -11.02
CA VAL A 25 0.19 -16.38 -11.18
C VAL A 25 -0.75 -15.18 -11.32
N HIS A 26 -1.81 -15.32 -12.10
CA HIS A 26 -2.82 -14.27 -12.26
C HIS A 26 -3.50 -13.94 -10.94
N LYS A 27 -3.86 -14.92 -10.15
CA LYS A 27 -4.44 -14.72 -8.82
C LYS A 27 -3.48 -13.99 -7.88
N GLU A 28 -2.23 -14.44 -7.83
CA GLU A 28 -1.20 -13.81 -7.00
C GLU A 28 -0.96 -12.36 -7.40
N LEU A 29 -0.89 -12.09 -8.69
CA LEU A 29 -0.74 -10.74 -9.22
C LEU A 29 -1.93 -9.86 -8.81
N HIS A 30 -3.14 -10.37 -8.94
CA HIS A 30 -4.35 -9.65 -8.56
C HIS A 30 -4.38 -9.31 -7.07
N TYR A 31 -4.02 -10.26 -6.20
CA TYR A 31 -3.91 -10.03 -4.76
C TYR A 31 -2.83 -9.00 -4.44
N SER A 32 -1.68 -9.07 -5.12
CA SER A 32 -0.60 -8.10 -4.94
C SER A 32 -1.04 -6.69 -5.35
N GLU A 33 -1.79 -6.55 -6.44
CA GLU A 33 -2.33 -5.27 -6.88
C GLU A 33 -3.31 -4.68 -5.86
N ILE A 34 -4.20 -5.50 -5.30
CA ILE A 34 -5.14 -5.10 -4.26
C ILE A 34 -4.39 -4.66 -3.00
N ASN A 35 -3.41 -5.43 -2.57
CA ASN A 35 -2.60 -5.10 -1.39
C ASN A 35 -1.83 -3.79 -1.61
N LEU A 36 -1.25 -3.59 -2.78
CA LEU A 36 -0.55 -2.36 -3.11
C LEU A 36 -1.48 -1.15 -3.09
N ALA A 37 -2.68 -1.27 -3.65
CA ALA A 37 -3.68 -0.22 -3.62
C ALA A 37 -4.09 0.12 -2.19
N THR A 38 -4.29 -0.89 -1.35
CA THR A 38 -4.62 -0.72 0.07
C THR A 38 -3.49 -0.01 0.81
N GLU A 39 -2.24 -0.43 0.60
CA GLU A 39 -1.08 0.20 1.23
C GLU A 39 -0.93 1.67 0.81
N LYS A 40 -1.15 1.98 -0.46
CA LYS A 40 -1.11 3.36 -0.95
C LYS A 40 -2.18 4.23 -0.28
N GLN A 41 -3.38 3.70 -0.10
CA GLN A 41 -4.44 4.41 0.63
C GLN A 41 -4.06 4.64 2.08
N MET A 42 -3.47 3.67 2.75
CA MET A 42 -3.01 3.80 4.13
C MET A 42 -1.90 4.85 4.25
N VAL A 43 -0.94 4.86 3.34
CA VAL A 43 0.14 5.86 3.32
C VAL A 43 -0.44 7.26 3.13
N THR A 44 -1.38 7.43 2.22
CA THR A 44 -2.03 8.73 1.98
C THR A 44 -2.75 9.21 3.25
N LYS A 45 -3.47 8.31 3.90
CA LYS A 45 -4.20 8.60 5.14
C LYS A 45 -3.26 9.01 6.27
N LEU A 46 -2.16 8.27 6.44
CA LEU A 46 -1.15 8.57 7.46
C LEU A 46 -0.45 9.89 7.20
N ARG A 47 -0.16 10.22 5.96
CA ARG A 47 0.41 11.53 5.59
C ARG A 47 -0.53 12.67 5.93
N GLU A 48 -1.82 12.51 5.68
CA GLU A 48 -2.83 13.50 6.01
C GLU A 48 -2.96 13.69 7.53
N GLU A 49 -2.98 12.60 8.28
CA GLU A 49 -2.99 12.64 9.75
C GLU A 49 -1.74 13.32 10.31
N LEU A 50 -0.58 13.02 9.73
CA LEU A 50 0.68 13.64 10.12
C LEU A 50 0.67 15.15 9.83
N ARG A 51 0.16 15.55 8.69
CA ARG A 51 0.01 16.96 8.33
C ARG A 51 -0.86 17.70 9.34
N LYS A 52 -2.01 17.15 9.69
CA LYS A 52 -2.91 17.71 10.69
C LYS A 52 -2.26 17.82 12.07
N ALA A 53 -1.53 16.76 12.47
CA ALA A 53 -0.83 16.77 13.74
C ALA A 53 0.27 17.83 13.78
N ARG A 54 1.01 18.03 12.69
CA ARG A 54 2.03 19.09 12.59
C ARG A 54 1.42 20.46 12.63
N GLU A 55 0.31 20.69 11.95
CA GLU A 55 -0.41 21.96 11.99
C GLU A 55 -0.92 22.28 13.40
N ALA A 56 -1.50 21.30 14.08
CA ALA A 56 -1.94 21.46 15.46
C ALA A 56 -0.79 21.77 16.40
N ALA A 57 0.35 21.09 16.26
CA ALA A 57 1.54 21.35 17.05
C ALA A 57 2.10 22.76 16.80
N GLN A 58 2.08 23.22 15.56
CA GLN A 58 2.54 24.55 15.20
C GLN A 58 1.65 25.63 15.80
N LEU A 59 0.33 25.46 15.75
CA LEU A 59 -0.64 26.38 16.37
C LEU A 59 -0.43 26.45 17.89
N PHE A 60 -0.19 25.32 18.53
CA PHE A 60 0.09 25.25 19.96
C PHE A 60 1.35 26.01 20.33
N LYS A 61 2.41 25.84 19.54
CA LYS A 61 3.68 26.54 19.72
C LYS A 61 3.51 28.05 19.55
N GLU A 62 2.79 28.49 18.52
CA GLU A 62 2.53 29.90 18.27
C GLU A 62 1.71 30.52 19.40
N ALA A 63 0.69 29.83 19.90
CA ALA A 63 -0.11 30.29 21.02
C ALA A 63 0.73 30.42 22.30
N ALA A 64 1.61 29.46 22.58
CA ALA A 64 2.50 29.52 23.73
C ALA A 64 3.50 30.67 23.64
N GLU A 65 4.06 30.90 22.45
CA GLU A 65 4.95 32.07 22.22
C GLU A 65 4.21 33.41 22.35
N ALA A 66 2.99 33.48 21.85
CA ALA A 66 2.17 34.69 21.99
C ALA A 66 1.86 35.02 23.48
N GLU A 67 1.51 34.01 24.28
CA GLU A 67 1.32 34.16 25.71
C GLU A 67 2.60 34.63 26.42
N LYS A 68 3.73 34.04 26.05
CA LYS A 68 5.03 34.41 26.61
C LYS A 68 5.39 35.88 26.29
N GLN A 69 5.20 36.31 25.06
CA GLN A 69 5.43 37.66 24.63
C GLN A 69 4.48 38.63 25.32
N ALA A 70 3.21 38.30 25.49
CA ALA A 70 2.26 39.11 26.22
C ALA A 70 2.66 39.27 27.69
N ALA A 71 3.14 38.23 28.34
CA ALA A 71 3.69 38.29 29.69
C ALA A 71 4.89 39.23 29.79
N TYR A 72 5.82 39.17 28.84
CA TYR A 72 6.94 40.10 28.76
C TYR A 72 6.51 41.56 28.56
N ALA A 73 5.52 41.77 27.68
CA ALA A 73 4.99 43.11 27.39
C ALA A 73 4.30 43.75 28.62
N LEU A 74 3.76 42.93 29.53
CA LEU A 74 3.17 43.41 30.79
C LEU A 74 4.19 43.66 31.90
N GLY A 75 5.47 43.51 31.62
CA GLY A 75 6.53 43.82 32.57
C GLY A 75 6.75 42.81 33.68
N VAL A 76 6.37 41.58 33.41
CA VAL A 76 6.50 40.47 34.38
C VAL A 76 7.90 39.87 34.38
#